data_d0fafd03e8035b5cf3b29cdad7aaa91f
#
_entry.id   d0fafd03e8035b5cf3b29cdad7aaa91f
#
_cell.length_a   1.000
_cell.length_b   1.000
_cell.length_c   1.000
_cell.angle_alpha   90.00
_cell.angle_beta   90.00
_cell.angle_gamma   90.00
#
_symmetry.space_group_name_H-M   'P 1'
#
loop_
_entity.id
_entity.type
_entity.pdbx_description
1 polymer ?
#
loop_
_entity_poly.entity_id
_entity_poly.type
_entity_poly.pdbx_seq_one_letter_code
_entity_poly.pdbx_strand_id
1 'polypeptide(L)'
;MQSYFNCDTPLEAWRRVVRPGETVGLKANCLSGKGGSTSVALVETVCERLQQAGVGQDRIIVWDRLNDDLESAGFRPTSRSGRIRYMGNEVLGYERDLTVFGSAGSLLSKTLTQLCDAVINLPVLKDHGIVGVTLALKSMFGAIHNPNKYHPNSGDPYVADVNAMPGIRGKVRITICDALVAQYEGGPTYMPQWTWPFNGLLFSQDPVALDAVGWRIIERKRAERGMAPLKAMRREPVYIARAAGPAYRLGVADLARIERVEI
;
A
#
# COMPACT_ATOMS: atom_id res chain seq x y z
N MET A 1 9.89 -8.34 10.67
CA MET A 1 10.40 -7.05 11.22
C MET A 1 11.78 -7.21 11.86
N GLN A 2 11.99 -8.11 12.85
CA GLN A 2 13.29 -8.30 13.51
C GLN A 2 14.41 -8.56 12.50
N SER A 3 14.28 -9.60 11.67
CA SER A 3 15.27 -9.94 10.65
C SER A 3 15.52 -8.81 9.65
N TYR A 4 14.46 -8.08 9.26
CA TYR A 4 14.56 -6.96 8.32
C TYR A 4 15.40 -5.80 8.89
N PHE A 5 15.25 -5.49 10.18
CA PHE A 5 15.98 -4.40 10.83
C PHE A 5 17.22 -4.86 11.59
N ASN A 6 17.52 -6.15 11.57
CA ASN A 6 18.59 -6.75 12.38
C ASN A 6 18.50 -6.34 13.86
N CYS A 7 17.33 -6.55 14.46
CA CYS A 7 17.02 -6.21 15.85
C CYS A 7 16.82 -7.47 16.68
N ASP A 8 17.17 -7.41 17.96
CA ASP A 8 17.05 -8.54 18.89
C ASP A 8 15.59 -8.79 19.30
N THR A 9 14.76 -7.76 19.29
CA THR A 9 13.36 -7.85 19.71
C THR A 9 12.39 -7.27 18.70
N PRO A 10 11.13 -7.77 18.65
CA PRO A 10 10.09 -7.17 17.82
C PRO A 10 9.84 -5.70 18.18
N LEU A 11 9.94 -5.34 19.45
CA LEU A 11 9.73 -4.00 19.96
C LEU A 11 10.75 -3.00 19.39
N GLU A 12 12.02 -3.38 19.38
CA GLU A 12 13.09 -2.57 18.77
C GLU A 12 12.84 -2.37 17.28
N ALA A 13 12.45 -3.43 16.57
CA ALA A 13 12.15 -3.35 15.15
C ALA A 13 11.01 -2.37 14.85
N TRP A 14 9.92 -2.38 15.65
CA TRP A 14 8.83 -1.45 15.48
C TRP A 14 9.23 0.01 15.81
N ARG A 15 10.09 0.22 16.81
CA ARG A 15 10.64 1.54 17.16
C ARG A 15 11.57 2.14 16.10
N ARG A 16 12.03 1.34 15.11
CA ARG A 16 12.70 1.85 13.91
C ARG A 16 11.71 2.50 12.93
N VAL A 17 10.43 2.13 13.01
CA VAL A 17 9.40 2.61 12.09
C VAL A 17 8.57 3.73 12.70
N VAL A 18 8.22 3.64 13.97
CA VAL A 18 7.32 4.59 14.65
C VAL A 18 7.92 5.09 15.96
N ARG A 19 7.46 6.25 16.41
CA ARG A 19 7.88 6.85 17.68
C ARG A 19 6.68 7.01 18.60
N PRO A 20 6.86 6.88 19.92
CA PRO A 20 5.83 7.25 20.89
C PRO A 20 5.35 8.69 20.65
N GLY A 21 4.03 8.92 20.74
CA GLY A 21 3.44 10.24 20.53
C GLY A 21 3.10 10.60 19.09
N GLU A 22 3.59 9.87 18.09
CA GLU A 22 3.17 10.05 16.70
C GLU A 22 1.75 9.51 16.46
N THR A 23 1.03 10.14 15.54
CA THR A 23 -0.20 9.61 14.99
C THR A 23 0.14 8.79 13.74
N VAL A 24 -0.13 7.49 13.79
CA VAL A 24 0.23 6.53 12.75
C VAL A 24 -0.99 6.18 11.91
N GLY A 25 -0.92 6.47 10.62
CA GLY A 25 -1.92 6.05 9.65
C GLY A 25 -1.61 4.67 9.09
N LEU A 26 -2.57 3.75 9.17
CA LEU A 26 -2.54 2.47 8.48
C LEU A 26 -3.35 2.60 7.20
N LYS A 27 -2.66 2.75 6.06
CA LYS A 27 -3.33 2.82 4.75
C LYS A 27 -3.69 1.41 4.30
N ALA A 28 -4.91 0.98 4.55
CA ALA A 28 -5.44 -0.28 4.06
C ALA A 28 -5.78 -0.24 2.55
N ASN A 29 -6.03 -1.37 1.93
CA ASN A 29 -6.55 -1.51 0.57
C ASN A 29 -7.90 -2.23 0.64
N CYS A 30 -9.01 -1.49 0.52
CA CYS A 30 -10.36 -1.98 0.84
C CYS A 30 -11.32 -2.07 -0.35
N LEU A 31 -10.96 -1.46 -1.49
CA LEU A 31 -11.83 -1.36 -2.68
C LEU A 31 -12.42 -2.71 -3.17
N SER A 32 -11.74 -3.81 -2.91
CA SER A 32 -12.14 -5.14 -3.42
C SER A 32 -13.13 -5.87 -2.51
N GLY A 33 -13.50 -5.29 -1.39
CA GLY A 33 -14.34 -5.96 -0.39
C GLY A 33 -13.66 -7.15 0.28
N LYS A 34 -14.45 -7.93 1.01
CA LYS A 34 -13.97 -9.10 1.77
C LYS A 34 -13.35 -10.14 0.84
N GLY A 35 -12.16 -10.61 1.18
CA GLY A 35 -11.40 -11.62 0.43
C GLY A 35 -10.35 -11.04 -0.51
N GLY A 36 -10.55 -9.82 -1.06
CA GLY A 36 -9.60 -9.14 -1.95
C GLY A 36 -8.95 -7.90 -1.35
N SER A 37 -9.25 -7.59 -0.10
CA SER A 37 -8.78 -6.42 0.65
C SER A 37 -7.75 -6.81 1.72
N THR A 38 -7.06 -5.82 2.27
CA THR A 38 -6.20 -6.01 3.45
C THR A 38 -6.99 -6.68 4.56
N SER A 39 -6.48 -7.79 5.09
CA SER A 39 -7.18 -8.58 6.10
C SER A 39 -7.30 -7.84 7.43
N VAL A 40 -8.44 -7.99 8.08
CA VAL A 40 -8.70 -7.42 9.41
C VAL A 40 -7.66 -7.93 10.41
N ALA A 41 -7.33 -9.22 10.35
CA ALA A 41 -6.34 -9.84 11.25
C ALA A 41 -4.94 -9.20 11.13
N LEU A 42 -4.49 -8.87 9.91
CA LEU A 42 -3.23 -8.15 9.71
C LEU A 42 -3.29 -6.75 10.34
N VAL A 43 -4.36 -6.02 10.09
CA VAL A 43 -4.52 -4.65 10.63
C VAL A 43 -4.56 -4.67 12.16
N GLU A 44 -5.32 -5.58 12.77
CA GLU A 44 -5.40 -5.74 14.22
C GLU A 44 -4.02 -6.08 14.82
N THR A 45 -3.29 -7.02 14.19
CA THR A 45 -1.93 -7.37 14.62
C THR A 45 -0.99 -6.17 14.53
N VAL A 46 -1.05 -5.37 13.46
CA VAL A 46 -0.23 -4.16 13.33
C VAL A 46 -0.61 -3.15 14.41
N CYS A 47 -1.91 -2.95 14.69
CA CYS A 47 -2.37 -2.06 15.76
C CYS A 47 -1.84 -2.49 17.13
N GLU A 48 -1.87 -3.78 17.45
CA GLU A 48 -1.30 -4.32 18.70
C GLU A 48 0.20 -4.03 18.81
N ARG A 49 0.96 -4.27 17.73
CA ARG A 49 2.41 -4.01 17.72
C ARG A 49 2.74 -2.54 17.87
N LEU A 50 1.94 -1.64 17.27
CA LEU A 50 2.09 -0.20 17.44
C LEU A 50 1.87 0.21 18.88
N GLN A 51 0.83 -0.32 19.54
CA GLN A 51 0.56 -0.05 20.95
C GLN A 51 1.70 -0.56 21.84
N GLN A 52 2.23 -1.75 21.59
CA GLN A 52 3.42 -2.28 22.28
C GLN A 52 4.65 -1.38 22.06
N ALA A 53 4.78 -0.76 20.90
CA ALA A 53 5.86 0.18 20.59
C ALA A 53 5.68 1.57 21.26
N GLY A 54 4.53 1.80 21.92
CA GLY A 54 4.24 3.03 22.65
C GLY A 54 3.35 4.04 21.90
N VAL A 55 2.74 3.64 20.79
CA VAL A 55 1.75 4.46 20.08
C VAL A 55 0.40 4.29 20.77
N GLY A 56 -0.19 5.39 21.27
CA GLY A 56 -1.53 5.35 21.89
C GLY A 56 -2.60 4.87 20.91
N GLN A 57 -3.58 4.13 21.40
CA GLN A 57 -4.67 3.64 20.52
C GLN A 57 -5.45 4.77 19.84
N ASP A 58 -5.59 5.93 20.48
CA ASP A 58 -6.22 7.14 19.95
C ASP A 58 -5.39 7.83 18.86
N ARG A 59 -4.13 7.40 18.71
CA ARG A 59 -3.18 7.87 17.70
C ARG A 59 -2.97 6.88 16.54
N ILE A 60 -3.82 5.86 16.44
CA ILE A 60 -3.82 4.92 15.31
C ILE A 60 -5.06 5.19 14.45
N ILE A 61 -4.85 5.36 13.15
CA ILE A 61 -5.91 5.62 12.17
C ILE A 61 -5.81 4.62 11.04
N VAL A 62 -6.77 3.72 10.94
CA VAL A 62 -6.93 2.83 9.77
C VAL A 62 -7.79 3.55 8.74
N TRP A 63 -7.29 3.68 7.52
CA TRP A 63 -7.98 4.50 6.52
C TRP A 63 -7.86 3.97 5.09
N ASP A 64 -8.85 4.28 4.28
CA ASP A 64 -8.86 4.16 2.83
C ASP A 64 -9.72 5.29 2.23
N ARG A 65 -10.17 5.14 1.01
CA ARG A 65 -10.92 6.16 0.29
C ARG A 65 -12.28 6.45 0.92
N LEU A 66 -13.08 5.40 1.16
CA LEU A 66 -14.48 5.51 1.58
C LEU A 66 -14.74 4.61 2.79
N ASN A 67 -15.68 5.03 3.63
CA ASN A 67 -16.22 4.18 4.71
C ASN A 67 -16.86 2.91 4.15
N ASP A 68 -17.59 3.02 3.04
CA ASP A 68 -18.20 1.87 2.37
C ASP A 68 -17.17 0.83 1.92
N ASP A 69 -15.99 1.28 1.44
CA ASP A 69 -14.89 0.40 1.10
C ASP A 69 -14.36 -0.33 2.36
N LEU A 70 -14.23 0.39 3.49
CA LEU A 70 -13.82 -0.19 4.77
C LEU A 70 -14.83 -1.21 5.28
N GLU A 71 -16.13 -0.89 5.26
CA GLU A 71 -17.21 -1.79 5.70
C GLU A 71 -17.25 -3.05 4.84
N SER A 72 -17.17 -2.91 3.52
CA SER A 72 -17.17 -4.05 2.60
C SER A 72 -15.94 -4.97 2.79
N ALA A 73 -14.82 -4.43 3.26
CA ALA A 73 -13.63 -5.19 3.63
C ALA A 73 -13.72 -5.86 5.00
N GLY A 74 -14.73 -5.52 5.81
CA GLY A 74 -14.98 -6.09 7.13
C GLY A 74 -14.55 -5.22 8.31
N PHE A 75 -14.11 -4.00 8.07
CA PHE A 75 -13.84 -3.02 9.11
C PHE A 75 -15.11 -2.32 9.55
N ARG A 76 -15.09 -1.68 10.73
CA ARG A 76 -16.21 -0.90 11.24
C ARG A 76 -15.79 0.55 11.39
N PRO A 77 -16.19 1.44 10.47
CA PRO A 77 -15.86 2.86 10.56
C PRO A 77 -16.26 3.44 11.90
N THR A 78 -15.33 4.15 12.52
CA THR A 78 -15.52 4.85 13.78
C THR A 78 -14.51 5.97 13.95
N SER A 79 -14.99 7.13 14.38
CA SER A 79 -14.19 8.31 14.68
C SER A 79 -14.15 8.63 16.18
N ARG A 80 -14.60 7.70 17.04
CA ARG A 80 -14.65 7.91 18.51
C ARG A 80 -13.27 8.24 19.06
N SER A 81 -13.17 9.29 19.86
CA SER A 81 -11.95 9.63 20.59
C SER A 81 -11.56 8.54 21.60
N GLY A 82 -10.27 8.45 21.92
CA GLY A 82 -9.74 7.49 22.88
C GLY A 82 -9.64 6.06 22.36
N ARG A 83 -9.89 5.81 21.07
CA ARG A 83 -9.83 4.50 20.43
C ARG A 83 -9.16 4.57 19.07
N ILE A 84 -8.77 3.42 18.52
CA ILE A 84 -8.34 3.30 17.12
C ILE A 84 -9.48 3.77 16.23
N ARG A 85 -9.18 4.69 15.32
CA ARG A 85 -10.14 5.23 14.36
C ARG A 85 -10.09 4.46 13.06
N TYR A 86 -11.25 4.19 12.48
CA TYR A 86 -11.41 3.60 11.16
C TYR A 86 -12.23 4.57 10.32
N MET A 87 -11.67 5.12 9.25
CA MET A 87 -12.35 6.19 8.53
C MET A 87 -11.96 6.27 7.05
N GLY A 88 -12.94 6.54 6.21
CA GLY A 88 -12.70 6.93 4.82
C GLY A 88 -12.24 8.39 4.71
N ASN A 89 -11.55 8.70 3.60
CA ASN A 89 -11.09 10.06 3.34
C ASN A 89 -12.24 11.08 3.22
N GLU A 90 -13.44 10.64 2.82
CA GLU A 90 -14.61 11.51 2.70
C GLU A 90 -15.03 12.14 4.02
N VAL A 91 -14.64 11.57 5.16
CA VAL A 91 -14.97 12.11 6.49
C VAL A 91 -14.35 13.49 6.70
N LEU A 92 -13.08 13.67 6.30
CA LEU A 92 -12.37 14.95 6.38
C LEU A 92 -12.23 15.64 5.01
N GLY A 93 -12.39 14.88 3.95
CA GLY A 93 -12.21 15.35 2.58
C GLY A 93 -10.72 15.52 2.23
N TYR A 94 -10.49 16.43 1.31
CA TYR A 94 -9.19 16.64 0.68
C TYR A 94 -8.72 18.09 0.90
N GLU A 95 -7.42 18.32 0.75
CA GLU A 95 -6.86 19.65 0.80
C GLU A 95 -7.48 20.56 -0.28
N ARG A 96 -7.38 21.87 -0.07
CA ARG A 96 -7.89 22.85 -1.04
C ARG A 96 -6.89 23.11 -2.14
N ASP A 97 -5.60 23.01 -1.82
CA ASP A 97 -4.52 23.34 -2.73
C ASP A 97 -4.07 22.11 -3.50
N LEU A 98 -3.84 22.31 -4.79
CA LEU A 98 -3.37 21.29 -5.70
C LEU A 98 -1.89 20.97 -5.40
N THR A 99 -1.61 19.71 -5.10
CA THR A 99 -0.23 19.20 -5.05
C THR A 99 0.13 18.65 -6.42
N VAL A 100 1.24 19.13 -6.97
CA VAL A 100 1.72 18.74 -8.31
C VAL A 100 3.08 18.10 -8.21
N PHE A 101 3.27 16.99 -8.94
CA PHE A 101 4.58 16.42 -9.23
C PHE A 101 4.53 15.75 -10.61
N GLY A 102 5.53 16.06 -11.45
CA GLY A 102 5.58 15.56 -12.83
C GLY A 102 4.31 15.88 -13.62
N SER A 103 3.66 14.86 -14.12
CA SER A 103 2.40 14.95 -14.87
C SER A 103 1.14 14.78 -14.01
N ALA A 104 1.30 14.53 -12.71
CA ALA A 104 0.18 14.36 -11.79
C ALA A 104 -0.04 15.62 -10.95
N GLY A 105 -1.30 16.09 -10.89
CA GLY A 105 -1.75 17.13 -9.99
C GLY A 105 -3.06 16.72 -9.33
N SER A 106 -3.09 16.65 -8.00
CA SER A 106 -4.27 16.21 -7.24
C SER A 106 -4.34 16.86 -5.86
N LEU A 107 -5.52 16.78 -5.26
CA LEU A 107 -5.74 17.16 -3.86
C LEU A 107 -5.41 15.96 -2.98
N LEU A 108 -4.56 16.15 -1.98
CA LEU A 108 -4.23 15.11 -1.03
C LEU A 108 -5.31 14.97 0.04
N SER A 109 -5.52 13.74 0.53
CA SER A 109 -6.40 13.47 1.65
C SER A 109 -5.95 14.19 2.92
N LYS A 110 -6.87 14.86 3.61
CA LYS A 110 -6.62 15.48 4.91
C LYS A 110 -6.30 14.45 5.99
N THR A 111 -6.78 13.22 5.88
CA THR A 111 -6.37 12.13 6.77
C THR A 111 -4.87 11.95 6.72
N LEU A 112 -4.30 11.91 5.51
CA LEU A 112 -2.84 11.82 5.32
C LEU A 112 -2.12 13.08 5.79
N THR A 113 -2.56 14.26 5.35
CA THR A 113 -1.79 15.50 5.49
C THR A 113 -1.87 16.10 6.88
N GLN A 114 -3.07 16.08 7.49
CA GLN A 114 -3.36 16.77 8.75
C GLN A 114 -3.35 15.86 9.97
N LEU A 115 -3.69 14.56 9.82
CA LEU A 115 -3.77 13.67 10.97
C LEU A 115 -2.54 12.79 11.16
N CYS A 116 -1.96 12.27 10.08
CA CYS A 116 -0.88 11.28 10.18
C CYS A 116 0.49 11.95 10.24
N ASP A 117 1.30 11.61 11.23
CA ASP A 117 2.74 11.92 11.27
C ASP A 117 3.53 10.90 10.47
N ALA A 118 3.11 9.63 10.49
CA ALA A 118 3.69 8.51 9.79
C ALA A 118 2.61 7.64 9.16
N VAL A 119 2.94 6.95 8.06
CA VAL A 119 2.05 6.00 7.39
C VAL A 119 2.74 4.65 7.24
N ILE A 120 2.02 3.61 7.58
CA ILE A 120 2.31 2.22 7.22
C ILE A 120 1.34 1.85 6.11
N ASN A 121 1.89 1.51 4.94
CA ASN A 121 1.08 1.12 3.79
C ASN A 121 0.82 -0.38 3.82
N LEU A 122 -0.45 -0.78 3.75
CA LEU A 122 -0.91 -2.16 3.84
C LEU A 122 -1.62 -2.61 2.54
N PRO A 123 -0.91 -2.69 1.40
CA PRO A 123 -1.48 -3.16 0.15
C PRO A 123 -1.73 -4.66 0.17
N VAL A 124 -2.39 -5.17 -0.88
CA VAL A 124 -2.60 -6.60 -1.12
C VAL A 124 -1.80 -7.03 -2.34
N LEU A 125 -1.22 -8.23 -2.30
CA LEU A 125 -0.53 -8.84 -3.44
C LEU A 125 -1.55 -9.29 -4.49
N LYS A 126 -1.86 -8.41 -5.43
CA LYS A 126 -2.81 -8.71 -6.52
C LYS A 126 -2.48 -7.99 -7.81
N ASP A 127 -2.96 -8.57 -8.92
CA ASP A 127 -2.94 -7.91 -10.22
C ASP A 127 -3.86 -6.68 -10.26
N HIS A 128 -3.78 -5.95 -11.35
CA HIS A 128 -4.69 -4.85 -11.67
C HIS A 128 -4.96 -4.81 -13.17
N GLY A 129 -6.22 -4.90 -13.55
CA GLY A 129 -6.67 -5.02 -14.94
C GLY A 129 -6.22 -3.90 -15.89
N ILE A 130 -5.80 -2.73 -15.36
CA ILE A 130 -5.34 -1.61 -16.17
C ILE A 130 -3.85 -1.35 -15.97
N VAL A 131 -3.38 -1.27 -14.72
CA VAL A 131 -2.01 -0.83 -14.41
C VAL A 131 -1.05 -1.95 -14.07
N GLY A 132 -1.46 -3.20 -14.28
CA GLY A 132 -0.65 -4.40 -14.08
C GLY A 132 -0.75 -4.98 -12.69
N VAL A 133 -0.33 -4.26 -11.65
CA VAL A 133 -0.35 -4.76 -10.27
C VAL A 133 -0.90 -3.73 -9.30
N THR A 134 -1.53 -4.23 -8.22
CA THR A 134 -1.88 -3.46 -7.03
C THR A 134 -0.94 -3.87 -5.91
N LEU A 135 0.00 -2.99 -5.58
CA LEU A 135 1.03 -3.20 -4.58
C LEU A 135 1.29 -1.87 -3.84
N ALA A 136 2.51 -1.63 -3.35
CA ALA A 136 2.85 -0.46 -2.55
C ALA A 136 2.56 0.87 -3.24
N LEU A 137 3.11 1.04 -4.46
CA LEU A 137 3.00 2.32 -5.17
C LEU A 137 1.56 2.62 -5.58
N LYS A 138 0.86 1.63 -6.16
CA LYS A 138 -0.53 1.83 -6.61
C LYS A 138 -1.52 2.02 -5.45
N SER A 139 -1.26 1.43 -4.28
CA SER A 139 -2.08 1.59 -3.08
C SER A 139 -2.24 3.07 -2.68
N MET A 140 -1.22 3.89 -2.90
CA MET A 140 -1.25 5.32 -2.56
C MET A 140 -2.17 6.18 -3.43
N PHE A 141 -2.74 5.63 -4.50
CA PHE A 141 -3.85 6.28 -5.21
C PHE A 141 -5.07 6.52 -4.31
N GLY A 142 -5.23 5.73 -3.25
CA GLY A 142 -6.22 5.98 -2.22
C GLY A 142 -6.00 7.26 -1.41
N ALA A 143 -4.83 7.89 -1.52
CA ALA A 143 -4.51 9.15 -0.83
C ALA A 143 -4.87 10.41 -1.61
N ILE A 144 -5.33 10.28 -2.86
CA ILE A 144 -5.63 11.42 -3.75
C ILE A 144 -7.11 11.46 -4.15
N HIS A 145 -7.61 12.67 -4.45
CA HIS A 145 -9.02 12.94 -4.71
C HIS A 145 -9.57 12.22 -5.94
N ASN A 146 -8.84 12.21 -7.04
CA ASN A 146 -9.32 11.68 -8.33
C ASN A 146 -8.34 10.68 -8.95
N PRO A 147 -8.22 9.45 -8.38
CA PRO A 147 -7.27 8.45 -8.86
C PRO A 147 -7.60 7.91 -10.26
N ASN A 148 -8.88 7.95 -10.68
CA ASN A 148 -9.30 7.32 -11.93
C ASN A 148 -8.65 7.94 -13.16
N LYS A 149 -8.37 9.25 -13.14
CA LYS A 149 -7.72 9.95 -14.26
C LYS A 149 -6.26 9.52 -14.50
N TYR A 150 -5.66 8.80 -13.57
CA TYR A 150 -4.25 8.40 -13.59
C TYR A 150 -4.02 6.92 -13.98
N HIS A 151 -5.01 6.28 -14.59
CA HIS A 151 -4.90 4.91 -15.09
C HIS A 151 -4.41 4.77 -16.55
N PRO A 152 -4.50 5.78 -17.46
CA PRO A 152 -3.96 5.63 -18.80
C PRO A 152 -2.49 5.21 -18.83
N ASN A 153 -2.05 4.59 -19.95
CA ASN A 153 -0.70 4.09 -20.14
C ASN A 153 -0.22 3.14 -19.01
N SER A 154 -1.09 2.25 -18.56
CA SER A 154 -0.80 1.38 -17.42
C SER A 154 -0.37 2.13 -16.16
N GLY A 155 -0.87 3.36 -15.97
CA GLY A 155 -0.56 4.20 -14.81
C GLY A 155 0.79 4.93 -14.90
N ASP A 156 1.50 4.83 -16.01
CA ASP A 156 2.78 5.51 -16.23
C ASP A 156 2.57 6.89 -16.88
N PRO A 157 3.18 7.98 -16.38
CA PRO A 157 4.09 8.09 -15.23
C PRO A 157 3.37 8.25 -13.88
N TYR A 158 2.07 8.34 -13.88
CA TYR A 158 1.25 8.87 -12.79
C TYR A 158 1.42 8.14 -11.45
N VAL A 159 1.62 6.80 -11.47
CA VAL A 159 1.84 6.06 -10.22
C VAL A 159 3.14 6.49 -9.54
N ALA A 160 4.21 6.71 -10.33
CA ALA A 160 5.47 7.24 -9.82
C ALA A 160 5.31 8.69 -9.35
N ASP A 161 4.64 9.54 -10.14
CA ASP A 161 4.40 10.95 -9.82
C ASP A 161 3.67 11.12 -8.49
N VAL A 162 2.58 10.38 -8.26
CA VAL A 162 1.79 10.45 -7.03
C VAL A 162 2.64 10.05 -5.81
N ASN A 163 3.42 8.99 -5.92
CA ASN A 163 4.29 8.55 -4.82
C ASN A 163 5.46 9.52 -4.55
N ALA A 164 5.86 10.31 -5.53
CA ALA A 164 6.88 11.34 -5.38
C ALA A 164 6.36 12.65 -4.76
N MET A 165 5.04 12.83 -4.65
CA MET A 165 4.46 14.00 -3.97
C MET A 165 4.97 14.08 -2.53
N PRO A 166 5.49 15.25 -2.06
CA PRO A 166 6.12 15.37 -0.75
C PRO A 166 5.26 14.88 0.41
N GLY A 167 3.95 15.14 0.37
CA GLY A 167 3.00 14.70 1.40
C GLY A 167 2.83 13.18 1.51
N ILE A 168 3.13 12.43 0.44
CA ILE A 168 3.11 10.96 0.41
C ILE A 168 4.50 10.43 0.74
N ARG A 169 5.51 10.81 -0.05
CA ARG A 169 6.89 10.34 0.09
C ARG A 169 7.44 10.55 1.51
N GLY A 170 7.16 11.70 2.12
CA GLY A 170 7.68 12.06 3.43
C GLY A 170 7.05 11.32 4.60
N LYS A 171 5.90 10.67 4.40
CA LYS A 171 5.13 10.04 5.50
C LYS A 171 5.10 8.52 5.45
N VAL A 172 5.19 7.90 4.26
CA VAL A 172 5.22 6.42 4.14
C VAL A 172 6.57 5.90 4.62
N ARG A 173 6.56 5.14 5.71
CA ARG A 173 7.79 4.64 6.34
C ARG A 173 8.10 3.19 6.04
N ILE A 174 7.06 2.39 5.87
CA ILE A 174 7.18 0.98 5.53
C ILE A 174 5.92 0.50 4.83
N THR A 175 6.08 -0.49 3.99
CA THR A 175 4.99 -1.25 3.39
C THR A 175 4.98 -2.66 3.95
N ILE A 176 3.80 -3.13 4.37
CA ILE A 176 3.53 -4.51 4.76
C ILE A 176 2.43 -5.00 3.83
N CYS A 177 2.82 -5.70 2.78
CA CYS A 177 1.89 -6.21 1.79
C CYS A 177 1.23 -7.49 2.30
N ASP A 178 -0.09 -7.48 2.35
CA ASP A 178 -0.89 -8.67 2.64
C ASP A 178 -0.84 -9.62 1.43
N ALA A 179 -0.22 -10.77 1.63
CA ALA A 179 -0.12 -11.84 0.67
C ALA A 179 -0.62 -13.18 1.26
N LEU A 180 -1.48 -13.14 2.30
CA LEU A 180 -2.10 -14.35 2.83
C LEU A 180 -2.90 -15.05 1.73
N VAL A 181 -3.75 -14.28 1.04
CA VAL A 181 -4.41 -14.69 -0.19
C VAL A 181 -4.03 -13.68 -1.27
N ALA A 182 -3.36 -14.15 -2.30
CA ALA A 182 -2.95 -13.32 -3.43
C ALA A 182 -3.83 -13.59 -4.66
N GLN A 183 -3.86 -12.63 -5.59
CA GLN A 183 -4.65 -12.73 -6.83
C GLN A 183 -3.79 -12.44 -8.05
N TYR A 184 -3.87 -13.26 -9.10
CA TYR A 184 -3.02 -13.15 -10.29
C TYR A 184 -3.74 -12.67 -11.54
N GLU A 185 -5.09 -12.53 -11.52
CA GLU A 185 -5.91 -12.03 -12.64
C GLU A 185 -7.22 -11.43 -12.13
N GLY A 186 -7.80 -10.50 -12.91
CA GLY A 186 -9.13 -9.92 -12.68
C GLY A 186 -9.19 -8.77 -11.68
N GLY A 187 -8.04 -8.37 -11.11
CA GLY A 187 -7.98 -7.22 -10.18
C GLY A 187 -8.32 -5.88 -10.84
N PRO A 188 -8.69 -4.86 -10.05
CA PRO A 188 -8.65 -4.81 -8.59
C PRO A 188 -9.80 -5.52 -7.88
N THR A 189 -10.86 -5.92 -8.57
CA THR A 189 -12.01 -6.64 -8.02
C THR A 189 -11.59 -8.01 -7.48
N TYR A 190 -12.22 -8.46 -6.40
CA TYR A 190 -11.99 -9.82 -5.88
C TYR A 190 -12.56 -10.86 -6.83
N MET A 191 -11.72 -11.77 -7.30
CA MET A 191 -12.04 -12.84 -8.21
C MET A 191 -11.56 -14.18 -7.63
N PRO A 192 -12.39 -14.90 -6.84
CA PRO A 192 -11.97 -16.10 -6.11
C PRO A 192 -11.28 -17.15 -6.99
N GLN A 193 -11.74 -17.32 -8.24
CA GLN A 193 -11.16 -18.28 -9.19
C GLN A 193 -9.72 -17.94 -9.62
N TRP A 194 -9.28 -16.71 -9.43
CA TRP A 194 -7.93 -16.22 -9.77
C TRP A 194 -7.05 -15.96 -8.54
N THR A 195 -7.46 -16.48 -7.37
CA THR A 195 -6.68 -16.37 -6.13
C THR A 195 -5.90 -17.63 -5.85
N TRP A 196 -4.91 -17.49 -4.96
CA TRP A 196 -4.21 -18.62 -4.36
C TRP A 196 -3.72 -18.28 -2.94
N PRO A 197 -3.63 -19.29 -2.04
CA PRO A 197 -3.01 -19.10 -0.74
C PRO A 197 -1.49 -18.96 -0.93
N PHE A 198 -0.99 -17.73 -0.86
CA PHE A 198 0.46 -17.48 -0.83
C PHE A 198 1.00 -17.65 0.61
N ASN A 199 0.14 -17.38 1.62
CA ASN A 199 0.41 -17.58 3.04
C ASN A 199 1.63 -16.80 3.54
N GLY A 200 1.82 -15.59 3.08
CA GLY A 200 2.97 -14.76 3.44
C GLY A 200 2.65 -13.29 3.56
N LEU A 201 3.64 -12.53 3.99
CA LEU A 201 3.65 -11.06 4.00
C LEU A 201 4.95 -10.59 3.33
N LEU A 202 4.88 -9.49 2.58
CA LEU A 202 6.07 -8.84 2.04
C LEU A 202 6.33 -7.55 2.83
N PHE A 203 7.56 -7.35 3.28
CA PHE A 203 7.97 -6.17 4.03
C PHE A 203 9.04 -5.40 3.30
N SER A 204 8.90 -4.09 3.20
CA SER A 204 9.99 -3.22 2.73
C SER A 204 9.76 -1.75 3.10
N GLN A 205 10.84 -1.03 3.40
CA GLN A 205 10.85 0.42 3.41
C GLN A 205 11.00 1.00 2.00
N ASP A 206 11.46 0.17 1.05
CA ASP A 206 11.55 0.50 -0.36
C ASP A 206 10.29 0.01 -1.09
N PRO A 207 9.35 0.92 -1.44
CA PRO A 207 8.10 0.54 -2.10
C PRO A 207 8.33 0.03 -3.52
N VAL A 208 9.42 0.46 -4.18
CA VAL A 208 9.75 0.04 -5.55
C VAL A 208 10.29 -1.38 -5.55
N ALA A 209 11.18 -1.70 -4.59
CA ALA A 209 11.72 -3.05 -4.43
C ALA A 209 10.61 -4.05 -4.11
N LEU A 210 9.67 -3.67 -3.21
CA LEU A 210 8.51 -4.51 -2.90
C LEU A 210 7.65 -4.76 -4.15
N ASP A 211 7.38 -3.73 -4.93
CA ASP A 211 6.56 -3.84 -6.14
C ASP A 211 7.27 -4.67 -7.23
N ALA A 212 8.58 -4.51 -7.39
CA ALA A 212 9.36 -5.31 -8.33
C ALA A 212 9.31 -6.81 -7.98
N VAL A 213 9.46 -7.16 -6.70
CA VAL A 213 9.36 -8.55 -6.22
C VAL A 213 7.93 -9.06 -6.33
N GLY A 214 6.94 -8.29 -5.87
CA GLY A 214 5.52 -8.66 -5.91
C GLY A 214 5.02 -8.90 -7.34
N TRP A 215 5.42 -8.06 -8.28
CA TRP A 215 5.13 -8.26 -9.70
C TRP A 215 5.68 -9.60 -10.20
N ARG A 216 6.92 -9.97 -9.87
CA ARG A 216 7.49 -11.27 -10.26
C ARG A 216 6.77 -12.46 -9.64
N ILE A 217 6.28 -12.33 -8.41
CA ILE A 217 5.46 -13.37 -7.78
C ILE A 217 4.17 -13.58 -8.59
N ILE A 218 3.48 -12.50 -8.97
CA ILE A 218 2.27 -12.55 -9.79
C ILE A 218 2.58 -13.16 -11.17
N GLU A 219 3.64 -12.71 -11.86
CA GLU A 219 4.03 -13.25 -13.18
C GLU A 219 4.36 -14.73 -13.12
N ARG A 220 5.04 -15.20 -12.08
CA ARG A 220 5.31 -16.62 -11.87
C ARG A 220 4.00 -17.40 -11.76
N LYS A 221 3.05 -16.92 -10.94
CA LYS A 221 1.74 -17.58 -10.77
C LYS A 221 0.97 -17.61 -12.09
N ARG A 222 0.99 -16.54 -12.87
CA ARG A 222 0.39 -16.48 -14.21
C ARG A 222 1.00 -17.53 -15.15
N ALA A 223 2.32 -17.64 -15.19
CA ALA A 223 3.03 -18.64 -16.00
C ALA A 223 2.67 -20.08 -15.59
N GLU A 224 2.61 -20.37 -14.28
CA GLU A 224 2.16 -21.67 -13.73
C GLU A 224 0.72 -22.04 -14.17
N ARG A 225 -0.09 -21.03 -14.46
CA ARG A 225 -1.48 -21.18 -14.95
C ARG A 225 -1.61 -21.10 -16.47
N GLY A 226 -0.50 -21.10 -17.21
CA GLY A 226 -0.48 -21.01 -18.65
C GLY A 226 -0.95 -19.67 -19.22
N MET A 227 -0.95 -18.60 -18.41
CA MET A 227 -1.42 -17.28 -18.81
C MET A 227 -0.28 -16.45 -19.41
N ALA A 228 -0.64 -15.62 -20.39
CA ALA A 228 0.30 -14.67 -20.97
C ALA A 228 0.81 -13.68 -19.92
N PRO A 229 2.09 -13.22 -20.01
CA PRO A 229 2.63 -12.21 -19.13
C PRO A 229 1.88 -10.88 -19.27
N LEU A 230 1.87 -10.06 -18.22
CA LEU A 230 1.18 -8.76 -18.20
C LEU A 230 1.61 -7.83 -19.33
N LYS A 231 2.87 -7.93 -19.76
CA LYS A 231 3.40 -7.19 -20.92
C LYS A 231 2.65 -7.53 -22.21
N ALA A 232 2.43 -8.81 -22.48
CA ALA A 232 1.68 -9.25 -23.66
C ALA A 232 0.21 -8.80 -23.63
N MET A 233 -0.32 -8.60 -22.41
CA MET A 233 -1.66 -8.09 -22.18
C MET A 233 -1.74 -6.55 -22.16
N ARG A 234 -0.64 -5.84 -22.49
CA ARG A 234 -0.52 -4.39 -22.45
C ARG A 234 -0.79 -3.78 -21.05
N ARG A 235 -0.42 -4.53 -20.01
CA ARG A 235 -0.58 -4.15 -18.60
C ARG A 235 0.75 -4.21 -17.83
N GLU A 236 1.89 -4.07 -18.52
CA GLU A 236 3.19 -4.04 -17.87
C GLU A 236 3.27 -2.85 -16.89
N PRO A 237 3.62 -3.06 -15.61
CA PRO A 237 3.71 -1.97 -14.63
C PRO A 237 5.03 -1.20 -14.77
N VAL A 238 5.23 -0.54 -15.91
CA VAL A 238 6.47 0.18 -16.26
C VAL A 238 6.78 1.33 -15.30
N TYR A 239 5.77 1.84 -14.59
CA TYR A 239 5.94 2.85 -13.55
C TYR A 239 6.87 2.39 -12.40
N ILE A 240 7.04 1.08 -12.18
CA ILE A 240 7.98 0.56 -11.16
C ILE A 240 9.42 0.94 -11.53
N ALA A 241 9.82 0.69 -12.77
CA ALA A 241 11.14 1.10 -13.27
C ALA A 241 11.29 2.64 -13.29
N ARG A 242 10.22 3.35 -13.67
CA ARG A 242 10.20 4.82 -13.63
C ARG A 242 10.42 5.36 -12.21
N ALA A 243 9.74 4.81 -11.21
CA ALA A 243 9.86 5.21 -9.81
C ALA A 243 11.29 5.04 -9.26
N ALA A 244 12.06 4.07 -9.78
CA ALA A 244 13.49 3.91 -9.49
C ALA A 244 14.38 4.92 -10.20
N GLY A 245 13.88 5.55 -11.27
CA GLY A 245 14.66 6.46 -12.12
C GLY A 245 15.16 7.71 -11.40
N PRO A 246 16.14 8.42 -12.01
CA PRO A 246 16.86 9.53 -11.37
C PRO A 246 15.97 10.73 -11.00
N ALA A 247 14.85 10.92 -11.70
CA ALA A 247 13.89 11.99 -11.40
C ALA A 247 13.05 11.71 -10.13
N TYR A 248 12.87 10.44 -9.76
CA TYR A 248 11.99 10.03 -8.65
C TYR A 248 12.78 9.52 -7.44
N ARG A 249 13.72 8.58 -7.66
CA ARG A 249 14.54 7.97 -6.60
C ARG A 249 13.72 7.46 -5.43
N LEU A 250 12.63 6.74 -5.75
CA LEU A 250 11.74 6.18 -4.74
C LEU A 250 12.17 4.81 -4.24
N GLY A 251 13.15 4.18 -4.89
CA GLY A 251 13.69 2.89 -4.51
C GLY A 251 14.40 2.18 -5.64
N VAL A 252 14.55 0.85 -5.53
CA VAL A 252 15.33 0.00 -6.43
C VAL A 252 14.39 -0.97 -7.18
N ALA A 253 14.38 -0.94 -8.52
CA ALA A 253 13.60 -1.86 -9.35
C ALA A 253 14.42 -3.06 -9.84
N ASP A 254 15.74 -2.98 -9.83
CA ASP A 254 16.63 -4.04 -10.30
C ASP A 254 16.69 -5.18 -9.29
N LEU A 255 16.12 -6.32 -9.64
CA LEU A 255 16.05 -7.51 -8.78
C LEU A 255 17.43 -8.06 -8.36
N ALA A 256 18.47 -7.83 -9.16
CA ALA A 256 19.83 -8.24 -8.81
C ALA A 256 20.41 -7.43 -7.64
N ARG A 257 19.83 -6.26 -7.36
CA ARG A 257 20.24 -5.35 -6.28
C ARG A 257 19.31 -5.42 -5.07
N ILE A 258 18.28 -6.27 -5.12
CA ILE A 258 17.31 -6.44 -4.03
C ILE A 258 17.68 -7.69 -3.25
N GLU A 259 18.12 -7.50 -2.02
CA GLU A 259 18.28 -8.60 -1.07
C GLU A 259 16.90 -9.06 -0.56
N ARG A 260 16.64 -10.35 -0.63
CA ARG A 260 15.43 -10.98 -0.12
C ARG A 260 15.78 -11.92 1.01
N VAL A 261 15.15 -11.70 2.16
CA VAL A 261 15.27 -12.59 3.33
C VAL A 261 13.94 -13.28 3.53
N GLU A 262 13.92 -14.60 3.41
CA GLU A 262 12.75 -15.45 3.68
C GLU A 262 12.88 -16.04 5.08
N ILE A 263 11.79 -16.01 5.88
CA ILE A 263 11.74 -16.48 7.26
C ILE A 263 10.49 -17.34 7.50
#